data_7b4ff0ab28062a2721e0accf9e751f75
#
_entry.id   7b4ff0ab28062a2721e0accf9e751f75
#
_cell.length_a   1.000
_cell.length_b   1.000
_cell.length_c   1.000
_cell.angle_alpha   90.00
_cell.angle_beta   90.00
_cell.angle_gamma   90.00
#
_symmetry.space_group_name_H-M   'P 1'
#
loop_
_entity.id
_entity.type
_entity.pdbx_description
1 polymer ?
#
loop_
_entity_poly.entity_id
_entity_poly.type
_entity_poly.pdbx_seq_one_letter_code
_entity_poly.pdbx_strand_id
1 'polypeptide(L)'
;MLYASGAHIPKKYLDPWDRSYPAKFEDPRVRVIACGLLAPSSHNIQPWKARLDENETTFTLFVDAERLLPKVDPLSRQIVVSQGTFLENVRIGAEHLGYGPHIDLFPDGEIDSEGSASSMTSRPVARVSVDLDQGPGENDGSPLYDAIFERVTVRTPYLDQPLTDDQVRRLQSLGDEPGVKILIFQDEKDLEEIKDLAVRGVEIEASLAGPMRESGELFRINERQKNRDRDGLTLDSQGMPDALQVLVEGFGTAVPLGDEKMAETWRKGEVDRIGRTPAYAMIITEGNSRTDQVKAGMVYERLQLAGAGLGVSMQPVSQVLEEYPEMSALYEEVHESFAGDNRTIQMLVRMGVAEKKVGHSPRRDVLDLLE
;
A
#
# COMPACT_ATOMS: atom_id res chain seq x y z
N MET A 1 12.71 -15.19 -27.20
CA MET A 1 12.45 -14.19 -26.14
C MET A 1 10.97 -14.04 -25.84
N LEU A 2 10.11 -13.61 -26.76
CA LEU A 2 8.66 -13.39 -26.52
C LEU A 2 7.92 -14.63 -25.94
N TYR A 3 8.30 -15.85 -26.30
CA TYR A 3 7.74 -17.08 -25.71
C TYR A 3 8.21 -17.33 -24.26
N ALA A 4 9.42 -16.95 -23.93
CA ALA A 4 9.98 -17.14 -22.59
C ALA A 4 9.37 -16.14 -21.57
N SER A 5 9.16 -14.89 -21.95
CA SER A 5 8.54 -13.87 -21.12
C SER A 5 7.03 -14.08 -20.89
N GLY A 6 6.36 -14.84 -21.75
CA GLY A 6 4.92 -15.05 -21.70
C GLY A 6 4.10 -13.86 -22.21
N ALA A 7 4.70 -12.95 -22.96
CA ALA A 7 4.04 -11.73 -23.46
C ALA A 7 2.76 -11.98 -24.28
N HIS A 8 2.54 -13.21 -24.75
CA HIS A 8 1.34 -13.63 -25.49
C HIS A 8 0.22 -14.18 -24.59
N ILE A 9 0.46 -14.29 -23.28
CA ILE A 9 -0.52 -14.82 -22.33
C ILE A 9 -1.49 -13.71 -21.91
N PRO A 10 -2.81 -13.96 -21.82
CA PRO A 10 -3.75 -13.01 -21.28
C PRO A 10 -3.34 -12.53 -19.87
N LYS A 11 -3.42 -11.23 -19.64
CA LYS A 11 -2.99 -10.61 -18.37
C LYS A 11 -4.10 -10.70 -17.32
N LYS A 12 -4.47 -11.91 -16.90
CA LYS A 12 -5.54 -12.16 -15.94
C LYS A 12 -5.34 -11.46 -14.59
N TYR A 13 -4.10 -11.19 -14.23
CA TYR A 13 -3.75 -10.43 -13.02
C TYR A 13 -4.21 -8.97 -13.07
N LEU A 14 -4.68 -8.47 -14.23
CA LEU A 14 -5.29 -7.14 -14.41
C LEU A 14 -6.81 -7.17 -14.43
N ASP A 15 -7.45 -8.35 -14.51
CA ASP A 15 -8.92 -8.46 -14.56
C ASP A 15 -9.63 -7.73 -13.42
N PRO A 16 -9.11 -7.72 -12.15
CA PRO A 16 -9.75 -7.00 -11.06
C PRO A 16 -9.79 -5.47 -11.20
N TRP A 17 -8.94 -4.88 -12.06
CA TRP A 17 -8.92 -3.44 -12.34
C TRP A 17 -10.03 -3.00 -13.30
N ASP A 18 -10.77 -3.93 -13.91
CA ASP A 18 -11.95 -3.59 -14.70
C ASP A 18 -13.07 -3.11 -13.77
N ARG A 19 -13.64 -1.94 -14.03
CA ARG A 19 -14.73 -1.35 -13.23
C ARG A 19 -15.97 -2.26 -13.13
N SER A 20 -16.16 -3.15 -14.09
CA SER A 20 -17.23 -4.14 -14.07
C SER A 20 -16.92 -5.38 -13.22
N TYR A 21 -15.66 -5.51 -12.72
CA TYR A 21 -15.24 -6.71 -12.01
C TYR A 21 -16.07 -7.01 -10.75
N PRO A 22 -16.37 -6.04 -9.86
CA PRO A 22 -17.24 -6.29 -8.71
C PRO A 22 -18.66 -6.74 -9.10
N ALA A 23 -19.17 -6.25 -10.22
CA ALA A 23 -20.52 -6.61 -10.69
C ALA A 23 -20.63 -8.06 -11.22
N LYS A 24 -19.53 -8.80 -11.38
CA LYS A 24 -19.54 -10.22 -11.75
C LYS A 24 -20.05 -11.15 -10.64
N PHE A 25 -20.10 -10.66 -9.40
CA PHE A 25 -20.48 -11.43 -8.23
C PHE A 25 -21.91 -11.09 -7.79
N GLU A 26 -22.70 -12.10 -7.42
CA GLU A 26 -24.06 -11.90 -6.90
C GLU A 26 -24.03 -11.52 -5.42
N ASP A 27 -23.14 -12.13 -4.64
CA ASP A 27 -22.99 -11.88 -3.20
C ASP A 27 -22.50 -10.45 -2.93
N PRO A 28 -23.25 -9.61 -2.20
CA PRO A 28 -22.88 -8.22 -1.92
C PRO A 28 -21.55 -8.10 -1.15
N ARG A 29 -21.22 -9.09 -0.31
CA ARG A 29 -19.94 -9.13 0.43
C ARG A 29 -18.77 -9.29 -0.54
N VAL A 30 -18.90 -10.19 -1.51
CA VAL A 30 -17.85 -10.42 -2.52
C VAL A 30 -17.66 -9.19 -3.40
N ARG A 31 -18.72 -8.45 -3.70
CA ARG A 31 -18.63 -7.17 -4.44
C ARG A 31 -17.75 -6.15 -3.71
N VAL A 32 -17.99 -5.95 -2.42
CA VAL A 32 -17.20 -4.97 -1.64
C VAL A 32 -15.79 -5.47 -1.36
N ILE A 33 -15.58 -6.78 -1.16
CA ILE A 33 -14.26 -7.41 -1.07
C ILE A 33 -13.47 -7.21 -2.37
N ALA A 34 -14.13 -7.27 -3.54
CA ALA A 34 -13.50 -7.00 -4.83
C ALA A 34 -13.00 -5.56 -4.97
N CYS A 35 -13.67 -4.58 -4.34
CA CYS A 35 -13.15 -3.22 -4.22
C CYS A 35 -11.93 -3.16 -3.27
N GLY A 36 -12.02 -3.84 -2.10
CA GLY A 36 -10.95 -3.95 -1.13
C GLY A 36 -9.67 -4.54 -1.74
N LEU A 37 -9.79 -5.54 -2.59
CA LEU A 37 -8.69 -6.20 -3.29
C LEU A 37 -7.77 -5.22 -4.06
N LEU A 38 -8.29 -4.08 -4.51
CA LEU A 38 -7.53 -3.08 -5.29
C LEU A 38 -6.66 -2.17 -4.43
N ALA A 39 -6.79 -2.25 -3.10
CA ALA A 39 -6.00 -1.46 -2.17
C ALA A 39 -4.49 -1.67 -2.31
N PRO A 40 -3.64 -0.69 -1.95
CA PRO A 40 -2.20 -0.90 -1.84
C PRO A 40 -1.87 -1.75 -0.63
N SER A 41 -0.78 -2.50 -0.72
CA SER A 41 -0.21 -3.21 0.42
C SER A 41 1.31 -3.20 0.36
N SER A 42 1.96 -3.44 1.50
CA SER A 42 3.41 -3.62 1.55
C SER A 42 3.83 -4.62 0.49
N HIS A 43 4.81 -4.26 -0.35
CA HIS A 43 5.32 -5.06 -1.48
C HIS A 43 4.24 -5.65 -2.41
N ASN A 44 3.01 -5.14 -2.38
CA ASN A 44 1.86 -5.67 -3.12
C ASN A 44 1.56 -7.16 -2.83
N ILE A 45 1.83 -7.61 -1.61
CA ILE A 45 1.61 -9.01 -1.21
C ILE A 45 0.15 -9.33 -0.95
N GLN A 46 -0.72 -8.32 -0.78
CA GLN A 46 -2.18 -8.48 -0.59
C GLN A 46 -2.49 -9.44 0.56
N PRO A 47 -2.15 -9.06 1.81
CA PRO A 47 -2.16 -9.96 2.97
C PRO A 47 -3.55 -10.10 3.60
N TRP A 48 -4.55 -10.29 2.76
CA TRP A 48 -5.96 -10.32 3.15
C TRP A 48 -6.56 -11.69 2.98
N LYS A 49 -7.35 -12.10 3.98
CA LYS A 49 -8.19 -13.27 3.97
C LYS A 49 -9.56 -12.93 4.51
N ALA A 50 -10.63 -13.31 3.82
CA ALA A 50 -11.99 -12.99 4.19
C ALA A 50 -12.80 -14.26 4.38
N ARG A 51 -13.42 -14.41 5.55
CA ARG A 51 -14.37 -15.47 5.82
C ARG A 51 -15.78 -14.90 5.75
N LEU A 52 -16.59 -15.47 4.86
CA LEU A 52 -18.00 -15.12 4.76
C LEU A 52 -18.74 -15.75 5.95
N ASP A 53 -19.42 -14.93 6.77
CA ASP A 53 -20.19 -15.40 7.90
C ASP A 53 -21.49 -16.10 7.39
N GLU A 54 -22.15 -16.87 8.26
CA GLU A 54 -23.38 -17.60 7.89
C GLU A 54 -24.53 -16.68 7.43
N ASN A 55 -24.57 -15.43 7.91
CA ASN A 55 -25.49 -14.43 7.39
C ASN A 55 -24.97 -13.86 6.05
N GLU A 56 -25.89 -13.44 5.20
CA GLU A 56 -25.59 -13.00 3.82
C GLU A 56 -25.02 -11.58 3.72
N THR A 57 -24.78 -10.90 4.85
CA THR A 57 -24.38 -9.49 4.88
C THR A 57 -23.08 -9.22 5.63
N THR A 58 -22.47 -10.22 6.25
CA THR A 58 -21.27 -10.04 7.08
C THR A 58 -20.13 -10.92 6.59
N PHE A 59 -18.92 -10.37 6.65
CA PHE A 59 -17.67 -11.13 6.53
C PHE A 59 -16.67 -10.71 7.59
N THR A 60 -15.74 -11.59 7.88
CA THR A 60 -14.66 -11.36 8.85
C THR A 60 -13.32 -11.33 8.14
N LEU A 61 -12.54 -10.25 8.37
CA LEU A 61 -11.23 -10.03 7.75
C LEU A 61 -10.12 -10.52 8.68
N PHE A 62 -9.19 -11.28 8.12
CA PHE A 62 -7.98 -11.77 8.79
C PHE A 62 -6.73 -11.38 8.01
N VAL A 63 -5.58 -11.38 8.69
CA VAL A 63 -4.28 -11.37 8.04
C VAL A 63 -3.98 -12.76 7.48
N ASP A 64 -3.58 -12.82 6.20
CA ASP A 64 -3.13 -14.05 5.56
C ASP A 64 -1.75 -14.46 6.09
N ALA A 65 -1.67 -15.57 6.83
CA ALA A 65 -0.45 -16.07 7.46
C ALA A 65 0.67 -16.41 6.47
N GLU A 66 0.32 -16.73 5.23
CA GLU A 66 1.28 -17.09 4.18
C GLU A 66 1.92 -15.85 3.53
N ARG A 67 1.46 -14.64 3.92
CA ARG A 67 1.82 -13.37 3.29
C ARG A 67 2.44 -12.37 4.27
N LEU A 68 3.17 -12.87 5.25
CA LEU A 68 3.95 -12.04 6.18
C LEU A 68 5.34 -11.75 5.61
N LEU A 69 5.93 -10.67 6.10
CA LEU A 69 7.27 -10.19 5.72
C LEU A 69 8.18 -10.11 6.95
N PRO A 70 8.59 -11.25 7.53
CA PRO A 70 9.25 -11.26 8.83
C PRO A 70 10.65 -10.61 8.86
N LYS A 71 11.24 -10.27 7.72
CA LYS A 71 12.52 -9.57 7.63
C LYS A 71 12.36 -8.08 7.37
N VAL A 72 11.43 -7.70 6.52
CA VAL A 72 11.14 -6.30 6.19
C VAL A 72 10.22 -5.68 7.24
N ASP A 73 9.22 -6.42 7.71
CA ASP A 73 8.17 -5.93 8.63
C ASP A 73 8.05 -6.88 9.84
N PRO A 74 9.07 -6.94 10.72
CA PRO A 74 9.15 -7.93 11.80
C PRO A 74 8.01 -7.83 12.82
N LEU A 75 7.49 -6.65 13.06
CA LEU A 75 6.34 -6.40 13.94
C LEU A 75 5.00 -6.37 13.18
N SER A 76 5.01 -6.60 11.87
CA SER A 76 3.83 -6.62 10.99
C SER A 76 3.02 -5.31 11.00
N ARG A 77 3.65 -4.17 11.29
CA ARG A 77 2.99 -2.85 11.27
C ARG A 77 2.48 -2.49 9.88
N GLN A 78 3.31 -2.66 8.84
CA GLN A 78 2.91 -2.38 7.46
C GLN A 78 1.82 -3.34 6.96
N ILE A 79 1.86 -4.59 7.41
CA ILE A 79 0.80 -5.58 7.17
C ILE A 79 -0.53 -5.10 7.74
N VAL A 80 -0.54 -4.56 8.98
CA VAL A 80 -1.76 -4.03 9.62
C VAL A 80 -2.23 -2.74 8.95
N VAL A 81 -1.32 -1.83 8.59
CA VAL A 81 -1.65 -0.66 7.76
C VAL A 81 -2.31 -1.11 6.44
N SER A 82 -1.83 -2.19 5.83
CA SER A 82 -2.43 -2.76 4.60
C SER A 82 -3.85 -3.32 4.82
N GLN A 83 -4.20 -3.76 6.03
CA GLN A 83 -5.60 -4.12 6.36
C GLN A 83 -6.49 -2.86 6.34
N GLY A 84 -5.97 -1.75 6.86
CA GLY A 84 -6.67 -0.46 6.82
C GLY A 84 -6.95 0.04 5.40
N THR A 85 -5.98 -0.06 4.50
CA THR A 85 -6.20 0.33 3.09
C THR A 85 -7.29 -0.50 2.43
N PHE A 86 -7.32 -1.81 2.70
CA PHE A 86 -8.37 -2.71 2.23
C PHE A 86 -9.76 -2.30 2.77
N LEU A 87 -9.86 -2.05 4.08
CA LEU A 87 -11.12 -1.67 4.73
C LEU A 87 -11.67 -0.34 4.20
N GLU A 88 -10.80 0.62 3.87
CA GLU A 88 -11.24 1.88 3.28
C GLU A 88 -11.83 1.69 1.89
N ASN A 89 -11.22 0.87 1.03
CA ASN A 89 -11.79 0.54 -0.27
C ASN A 89 -13.09 -0.26 -0.17
N VAL A 90 -13.20 -1.15 0.83
CA VAL A 90 -14.47 -1.84 1.15
C VAL A 90 -15.54 -0.84 1.53
N ARG A 91 -15.23 0.15 2.40
CA ARG A 91 -16.16 1.19 2.84
C ARG A 91 -16.63 2.03 1.65
N ILE A 92 -15.71 2.55 0.84
CA ILE A 92 -16.02 3.37 -0.34
C ILE A 92 -16.83 2.57 -1.36
N GLY A 93 -16.45 1.30 -1.60
CA GLY A 93 -17.17 0.40 -2.50
C GLY A 93 -18.60 0.11 -2.03
N ALA A 94 -18.79 -0.14 -0.73
CA ALA A 94 -20.10 -0.37 -0.14
C ALA A 94 -21.00 0.88 -0.27
N GLU A 95 -20.51 2.05 0.12
CA GLU A 95 -21.22 3.32 0.00
C GLU A 95 -21.66 3.61 -1.45
N HIS A 96 -20.75 3.37 -2.43
CA HIS A 96 -21.08 3.53 -3.85
C HIS A 96 -22.17 2.57 -4.33
N LEU A 97 -22.15 1.33 -3.82
CA LEU A 97 -23.16 0.32 -4.15
C LEU A 97 -24.50 0.54 -3.43
N GLY A 98 -24.62 1.58 -2.59
CA GLY A 98 -25.81 1.87 -1.80
C GLY A 98 -25.98 0.97 -0.58
N TYR A 99 -24.88 0.38 -0.11
CA TYR A 99 -24.86 -0.41 1.12
C TYR A 99 -24.35 0.46 2.28
N GLY A 100 -24.88 0.24 3.48
CA GLY A 100 -24.38 0.87 4.72
C GLY A 100 -23.27 0.02 5.33
N PRO A 101 -21.97 0.38 5.18
CA PRO A 101 -20.92 -0.39 5.78
C PRO A 101 -20.80 -0.10 7.28
N HIS A 102 -20.68 -1.15 8.08
CA HIS A 102 -20.28 -1.08 9.47
C HIS A 102 -19.03 -1.93 9.68
N ILE A 103 -17.98 -1.31 10.20
CA ILE A 103 -16.67 -1.94 10.41
C ILE A 103 -16.40 -1.95 11.92
N ASP A 104 -16.34 -3.14 12.51
CA ASP A 104 -15.97 -3.40 13.89
C ASP A 104 -14.53 -3.92 13.93
N LEU A 105 -13.60 -3.07 14.41
CA LEU A 105 -12.17 -3.40 14.46
C LEU A 105 -11.90 -4.28 15.67
N PHE A 106 -11.12 -5.33 15.46
CA PHE A 106 -10.65 -6.26 16.47
C PHE A 106 -11.78 -6.80 17.38
N PRO A 107 -12.83 -7.43 16.81
CA PRO A 107 -14.02 -7.85 17.57
C PRO A 107 -13.71 -8.85 18.69
N ASP A 108 -12.62 -9.59 18.60
CA ASP A 108 -12.15 -10.54 19.63
C ASP A 108 -11.05 -9.92 20.53
N GLY A 109 -10.96 -8.60 20.56
CA GLY A 109 -9.94 -7.83 21.28
C GLY A 109 -8.70 -7.55 20.45
N GLU A 110 -8.07 -6.44 20.74
CA GLU A 110 -6.90 -5.96 20.01
C GLU A 110 -5.72 -6.93 20.13
N ILE A 111 -4.96 -7.04 19.06
CA ILE A 111 -3.76 -7.86 18.99
C ILE A 111 -2.59 -7.02 19.50
N ASP A 112 -1.75 -7.60 20.35
CA ASP A 112 -0.54 -6.94 20.84
C ASP A 112 0.34 -6.45 19.68
N SER A 113 0.76 -5.19 19.73
CA SER A 113 1.63 -4.58 18.72
C SER A 113 3.01 -5.24 18.62
N GLU A 114 3.47 -5.86 19.71
CA GLU A 114 4.71 -6.65 19.78
C GLU A 114 4.43 -8.15 19.68
N GLY A 115 3.18 -8.53 19.43
CA GLY A 115 2.73 -9.92 19.39
C GLY A 115 3.35 -10.72 18.24
N SER A 116 3.45 -12.04 18.45
CA SER A 116 3.97 -12.96 17.43
C SER A 116 3.09 -13.00 16.18
N ALA A 117 3.70 -13.39 15.04
CA ALA A 117 2.99 -13.60 13.79
C ALA A 117 1.77 -14.55 13.94
N SER A 118 1.85 -15.56 14.82
CA SER A 118 0.74 -16.48 15.07
C SER A 118 -0.44 -15.80 15.77
N SER A 119 -0.22 -14.84 16.66
CA SER A 119 -1.31 -14.08 17.29
C SER A 119 -1.98 -13.13 16.28
N MET A 120 -1.20 -12.59 15.35
CA MET A 120 -1.67 -11.72 14.28
C MET A 120 -2.63 -12.43 13.32
N THR A 121 -2.36 -13.68 12.99
CA THR A 121 -3.11 -14.43 11.98
C THR A 121 -4.26 -15.27 12.54
N SER A 122 -4.33 -15.46 13.86
CA SER A 122 -5.36 -16.25 14.52
C SER A 122 -6.60 -15.47 14.96
N ARG A 123 -6.51 -14.14 14.98
CA ARG A 123 -7.61 -13.26 15.39
C ARG A 123 -8.07 -12.39 14.23
N PRO A 124 -9.36 -12.05 14.17
CA PRO A 124 -9.88 -11.15 13.16
C PRO A 124 -9.34 -9.73 13.36
N VAL A 125 -9.02 -9.08 12.23
CA VAL A 125 -8.70 -7.65 12.19
C VAL A 125 -9.98 -6.82 12.22
N ALA A 126 -11.01 -7.27 11.48
CA ALA A 126 -12.31 -6.60 11.47
C ALA A 126 -13.44 -7.57 11.19
N ARG A 127 -14.63 -7.24 11.71
CA ARG A 127 -15.89 -7.76 11.22
C ARG A 127 -16.59 -6.66 10.46
N VAL A 128 -16.97 -6.94 9.20
CA VAL A 128 -17.62 -5.99 8.31
C VAL A 128 -19.02 -6.47 8.00
N SER A 129 -20.03 -5.66 8.29
CA SER A 129 -21.40 -5.90 7.84
C SER A 129 -21.84 -4.81 6.88
N VAL A 130 -22.70 -5.19 5.91
CA VAL A 130 -23.28 -4.28 4.94
C VAL A 130 -24.80 -4.29 5.08
N ASP A 131 -25.36 -3.12 5.33
CA ASP A 131 -26.81 -2.92 5.33
C ASP A 131 -27.28 -2.67 3.90
N LEU A 132 -28.09 -3.59 3.37
CA LEU A 132 -28.56 -3.57 1.98
C LEU A 132 -29.80 -2.68 1.78
N ASP A 133 -30.45 -2.24 2.85
CA ASP A 133 -31.72 -1.51 2.80
C ASP A 133 -31.56 0.02 2.70
N GLN A 134 -30.32 0.53 2.69
CA GLN A 134 -30.08 1.97 2.61
C GLN A 134 -30.40 2.58 1.23
N GLY A 135 -30.68 1.75 0.23
CA GLY A 135 -30.98 2.19 -1.14
C GLY A 135 -29.73 2.70 -1.87
N PRO A 136 -29.80 2.96 -3.18
CA PRO A 136 -28.71 3.58 -3.89
C PRO A 136 -28.39 4.91 -3.23
N GLY A 137 -27.18 5.03 -2.68
CA GLY A 137 -26.71 6.28 -2.10
C GLY A 137 -26.82 7.40 -3.13
N GLU A 138 -27.07 8.63 -2.68
CA GLU A 138 -27.08 9.82 -3.55
C GLU A 138 -25.73 10.07 -4.27
N ASN A 139 -24.74 9.22 -4.02
CA ASN A 139 -23.37 9.25 -4.55
C ASN A 139 -23.23 8.47 -5.86
N ASP A 140 -24.14 8.69 -6.80
CA ASP A 140 -23.89 8.31 -8.20
C ASP A 140 -22.71 9.16 -8.71
N GLY A 141 -21.50 8.61 -8.63
CA GLY A 141 -20.25 9.25 -9.03
C GLY A 141 -19.33 9.72 -7.88
N SER A 142 -19.17 8.95 -6.80
CA SER A 142 -18.13 9.23 -5.81
C SER A 142 -16.75 9.27 -6.49
N PRO A 143 -16.05 10.42 -6.51
CA PRO A 143 -14.72 10.53 -7.13
C PRO A 143 -13.71 9.55 -6.53
N LEU A 144 -13.88 9.16 -5.26
CA LEU A 144 -13.01 8.20 -4.59
C LEU A 144 -13.25 6.78 -5.08
N TYR A 145 -14.50 6.40 -5.38
CA TYR A 145 -14.80 5.08 -5.96
C TYR A 145 -14.15 4.91 -7.33
N ASP A 146 -14.30 5.91 -8.21
CA ASP A 146 -13.65 5.89 -9.52
C ASP A 146 -12.13 5.78 -9.40
N ALA A 147 -11.56 6.49 -8.44
CA ALA A 147 -10.12 6.48 -8.18
C ALA A 147 -9.60 5.11 -7.72
N ILE A 148 -10.42 4.23 -7.12
CA ILE A 148 -10.03 2.86 -6.76
C ILE A 148 -9.47 2.13 -7.98
N PHE A 149 -10.09 2.29 -9.15
CA PHE A 149 -9.70 1.62 -10.40
C PHE A 149 -8.59 2.34 -11.17
N GLU A 150 -8.24 3.56 -10.77
CA GLU A 150 -7.26 4.41 -11.49
C GLU A 150 -5.95 4.57 -10.72
N ARG A 151 -5.99 4.41 -9.38
CA ARG A 151 -4.82 4.64 -8.54
C ARG A 151 -3.67 3.68 -8.85
N VAL A 152 -2.47 4.22 -8.84
CA VAL A 152 -1.22 3.47 -8.95
C VAL A 152 -0.18 4.03 -7.98
N THR A 153 0.71 3.19 -7.48
CA THR A 153 1.91 3.65 -6.76
C THR A 153 2.99 3.98 -7.77
N VAL A 154 3.41 5.24 -7.84
CA VAL A 154 4.33 5.74 -8.86
C VAL A 154 5.74 5.84 -8.30
N ARG A 155 6.63 4.94 -8.75
CA ARG A 155 8.05 4.88 -8.34
C ARG A 155 8.99 5.55 -9.35
N THR A 156 8.46 6.22 -10.36
CA THR A 156 9.25 7.05 -11.28
C THR A 156 9.54 8.43 -10.67
N PRO A 157 10.47 9.21 -11.23
CA PRO A 157 10.68 10.59 -10.82
C PRO A 157 9.42 11.43 -10.95
N TYR A 158 9.32 12.46 -10.10
CA TYR A 158 8.30 13.49 -10.17
C TYR A 158 8.86 14.75 -10.79
N LEU A 159 7.98 15.57 -11.37
CA LEU A 159 8.30 16.90 -11.84
C LEU A 159 8.76 17.77 -10.67
N ASP A 160 9.73 18.64 -10.92
CA ASP A 160 10.22 19.62 -9.94
C ASP A 160 9.23 20.79 -9.82
N GLN A 161 8.09 20.52 -9.22
CA GLN A 161 7.06 21.53 -8.93
C GLN A 161 6.36 21.21 -7.61
N PRO A 162 6.14 22.19 -6.74
CA PRO A 162 5.41 22.00 -5.50
C PRO A 162 3.93 21.71 -5.80
N LEU A 163 3.25 21.11 -4.82
CA LEU A 163 1.79 21.02 -4.82
C LEU A 163 1.19 22.42 -4.65
N THR A 164 0.04 22.65 -5.27
CA THR A 164 -0.70 23.89 -5.05
C THR A 164 -1.30 23.93 -3.65
N ASP A 165 -1.53 25.14 -3.10
CA ASP A 165 -2.17 25.32 -1.78
C ASP A 165 -3.55 24.63 -1.72
N ASP A 166 -4.29 24.57 -2.83
CA ASP A 166 -5.58 23.90 -2.89
C ASP A 166 -5.42 22.37 -2.76
N GLN A 167 -4.44 21.77 -3.48
CA GLN A 167 -4.11 20.36 -3.33
C GLN A 167 -3.70 20.03 -1.89
N VAL A 168 -2.80 20.84 -1.29
CA VAL A 168 -2.36 20.65 0.09
C VAL A 168 -3.52 20.69 1.06
N ARG A 169 -4.36 21.74 1.01
CA ARG A 169 -5.52 21.88 1.91
C ARG A 169 -6.49 20.69 1.78
N ARG A 170 -6.84 20.29 0.55
CA ARG A 170 -7.77 19.18 0.31
C ARG A 170 -7.21 17.87 0.84
N LEU A 171 -5.94 17.59 0.58
CA LEU A 171 -5.31 16.36 1.01
C LEU A 171 -5.13 16.30 2.53
N GLN A 172 -4.75 17.42 3.18
CA GLN A 172 -4.63 17.46 4.64
C GLN A 172 -5.98 17.32 5.36
N SER A 173 -7.08 17.82 4.76
CA SER A 173 -8.42 17.68 5.35
C SER A 173 -8.96 16.26 5.39
N LEU A 174 -8.31 15.30 4.71
CA LEU A 174 -8.71 13.88 4.74
C LEU A 174 -8.28 13.16 6.02
N GLY A 175 -7.49 13.80 6.87
CA GLY A 175 -7.07 13.30 8.18
C GLY A 175 -8.14 13.44 9.27
N ASP A 176 -9.42 13.56 8.95
CA ASP A 176 -10.54 13.70 9.90
C ASP A 176 -10.90 12.40 10.65
N GLU A 177 -10.01 11.42 10.65
CA GLU A 177 -10.14 10.21 11.48
C GLU A 177 -9.65 10.52 12.89
N PRO A 178 -10.45 10.24 13.95
CA PRO A 178 -10.04 10.52 15.33
C PRO A 178 -8.69 9.87 15.67
N GLY A 179 -7.75 10.69 16.14
CA GLY A 179 -6.39 10.27 16.52
C GLY A 179 -5.41 10.13 15.35
N VAL A 180 -5.80 10.51 14.13
CA VAL A 180 -4.91 10.49 12.95
C VAL A 180 -4.75 11.87 12.36
N LYS A 181 -3.54 12.22 11.92
CA LYS A 181 -3.23 13.48 11.23
C LYS A 181 -2.44 13.24 9.95
N ILE A 182 -2.72 14.05 8.93
CA ILE A 182 -1.89 14.16 7.73
C ILE A 182 -1.12 15.48 7.82
N LEU A 183 0.20 15.40 7.76
CA LEU A 183 1.08 16.56 7.59
C LEU A 183 1.69 16.49 6.18
N ILE A 184 1.70 17.62 5.47
CA ILE A 184 2.33 17.73 4.13
C ILE A 184 3.43 18.77 4.23
N PHE A 185 4.63 18.39 3.81
CA PHE A 185 5.86 19.16 3.84
C PHE A 185 6.31 19.47 2.42
N GLN A 186 6.58 20.74 2.14
CA GLN A 186 7.15 21.20 0.88
C GLN A 186 8.06 22.44 1.03
N ASP A 187 8.29 22.88 2.27
CA ASP A 187 9.28 23.89 2.58
C ASP A 187 10.69 23.32 2.45
N GLU A 188 11.62 24.09 1.91
CA GLU A 188 13.00 23.64 1.63
C GLU A 188 13.68 23.02 2.86
N LYS A 189 13.52 23.65 4.04
CA LYS A 189 14.14 23.15 5.28
C LYS A 189 13.62 21.76 5.67
N ASP A 190 12.29 21.59 5.68
CA ASP A 190 11.67 20.33 6.06
C ASP A 190 11.98 19.24 5.03
N LEU A 191 12.00 19.62 3.73
CA LEU A 191 12.37 18.71 2.65
C LEU A 191 13.81 18.20 2.78
N GLU A 192 14.77 19.07 3.12
CA GLU A 192 16.18 18.67 3.32
C GLU A 192 16.31 17.68 4.47
N GLU A 193 15.67 17.92 5.61
CA GLU A 193 15.70 17.06 6.78
C GLU A 193 15.03 15.71 6.49
N ILE A 194 13.84 15.69 5.87
CA ILE A 194 13.14 14.44 5.51
C ILE A 194 13.95 13.64 4.50
N LYS A 195 14.57 14.28 3.51
CA LYS A 195 15.39 13.62 2.50
C LYS A 195 16.63 12.97 3.13
N ASP A 196 17.30 13.66 4.05
CA ASP A 196 18.46 13.11 4.77
C ASP A 196 18.06 11.85 5.55
N LEU A 197 17.02 11.93 6.36
CA LEU A 197 16.52 10.80 7.15
C LEU A 197 16.08 9.63 6.25
N ALA A 198 15.37 9.90 5.17
CA ALA A 198 14.92 8.87 4.23
C ALA A 198 16.08 8.19 3.51
N VAL A 199 17.11 8.95 3.10
CA VAL A 199 18.34 8.41 2.47
C VAL A 199 19.08 7.51 3.45
N ARG A 200 19.27 7.95 4.70
CA ARG A 200 19.93 7.14 5.74
C ARG A 200 19.15 5.84 6.00
N GLY A 201 17.82 5.89 6.01
CA GLY A 201 16.98 4.69 6.10
C GLY A 201 17.21 3.71 4.94
N VAL A 202 17.26 4.21 3.71
CA VAL A 202 17.60 3.40 2.52
C VAL A 202 19.00 2.79 2.61
N GLU A 203 19.98 3.53 3.12
CA GLU A 203 21.37 3.05 3.29
C GLU A 203 21.44 1.92 4.32
N ILE A 204 20.71 2.03 5.44
CA ILE A 204 20.63 0.96 6.44
C ILE A 204 19.98 -0.28 5.81
N GLU A 205 18.79 -0.17 5.20
CA GLU A 205 18.10 -1.30 4.58
C GLU A 205 18.98 -1.99 3.51
N ALA A 206 19.63 -1.21 2.63
CA ALA A 206 20.51 -1.74 1.58
C ALA A 206 21.71 -2.54 2.14
N SER A 207 22.13 -2.27 3.38
CA SER A 207 23.21 -3.01 4.06
C SER A 207 22.75 -4.36 4.64
N LEU A 208 21.44 -4.60 4.74
CA LEU A 208 20.86 -5.76 5.40
C LEU A 208 20.45 -6.83 4.40
N ALA A 209 21.22 -7.91 4.33
CA ALA A 209 20.97 -9.00 3.37
C ALA A 209 19.62 -9.71 3.56
N GLY A 210 19.05 -9.72 4.78
CA GLY A 210 17.78 -10.34 5.11
C GLY A 210 16.61 -9.64 4.42
N PRO A 211 16.31 -8.36 4.76
CA PRO A 211 15.29 -7.55 4.14
C PRO A 211 15.45 -7.44 2.61
N MET A 212 16.65 -7.19 2.13
CA MET A 212 16.94 -7.09 0.69
C MET A 212 16.59 -8.36 -0.07
N ARG A 213 16.91 -9.54 0.49
CA ARG A 213 16.58 -10.82 -0.14
C ARG A 213 15.07 -11.05 -0.16
N GLU A 214 14.38 -10.84 0.97
CA GLU A 214 12.93 -10.99 1.05
C GLU A 214 12.22 -10.08 0.04
N SER A 215 12.62 -8.81 -0.05
CA SER A 215 12.09 -7.86 -1.07
C SER A 215 12.39 -8.33 -2.50
N GLY A 216 13.58 -8.88 -2.74
CA GLY A 216 13.98 -9.40 -4.06
C GLY A 216 13.14 -10.58 -4.53
N GLU A 217 12.73 -11.47 -3.61
CA GLU A 217 11.88 -12.64 -3.89
C GLU A 217 10.45 -12.25 -4.28
N LEU A 218 10.03 -11.04 -3.96
CA LEU A 218 8.69 -10.53 -4.30
C LEU A 218 8.60 -9.88 -5.68
N PHE A 219 9.68 -9.83 -6.46
CA PHE A 219 9.60 -9.34 -7.82
C PHE A 219 8.99 -10.38 -8.77
N ARG A 220 8.03 -9.95 -9.57
CA ARG A 220 7.43 -10.71 -10.67
C ARG A 220 7.97 -10.15 -11.99
N ILE A 221 9.00 -10.81 -12.50
CA ILE A 221 9.83 -10.30 -13.59
C ILE A 221 9.13 -10.42 -14.95
N ASN A 222 8.29 -11.43 -15.16
CA ASN A 222 7.68 -11.71 -16.45
C ASN A 222 6.19 -12.03 -16.35
N GLU A 223 5.49 -12.02 -17.48
CA GLU A 223 4.04 -12.21 -17.55
C GLU A 223 3.57 -13.58 -17.00
N ARG A 224 4.42 -14.62 -17.04
CA ARG A 224 4.10 -15.93 -16.47
C ARG A 224 4.06 -15.86 -14.95
N GLN A 225 5.05 -15.21 -14.33
CA GLN A 225 5.08 -15.02 -12.88
C GLN A 225 3.93 -14.09 -12.43
N LYS A 226 3.70 -12.98 -13.13
CA LYS A 226 2.58 -12.06 -12.84
C LYS A 226 1.23 -12.80 -12.88
N ASN A 227 1.00 -13.68 -13.86
CA ASN A 227 -0.25 -14.44 -13.96
C ASN A 227 -0.37 -15.59 -12.95
N ARG A 228 0.75 -16.21 -12.56
CA ARG A 228 0.77 -17.31 -11.58
C ARG A 228 0.54 -16.80 -10.17
N ASP A 229 1.32 -15.77 -9.76
CA ASP A 229 1.40 -15.31 -8.38
C ASP A 229 0.39 -14.18 -8.10
N ARG A 230 0.10 -13.34 -9.10
CA ARG A 230 -0.86 -12.23 -9.08
C ARG A 230 -0.65 -11.23 -7.93
N ASP A 231 0.60 -11.12 -7.47
CA ASP A 231 1.05 -10.25 -6.39
C ASP A 231 2.44 -9.68 -6.68
N GLY A 232 3.06 -9.07 -5.69
CA GLY A 232 4.45 -8.64 -5.71
C GLY A 232 4.71 -7.38 -6.54
N LEU A 233 5.98 -7.05 -6.63
CA LEU A 233 6.49 -5.91 -7.37
C LEU A 233 6.77 -6.28 -8.82
N THR A 234 6.66 -5.31 -9.73
CA THR A 234 6.93 -5.52 -11.16
C THR A 234 7.97 -4.52 -11.66
N LEU A 235 8.75 -4.89 -12.67
CA LEU A 235 9.81 -4.04 -13.21
C LEU A 235 9.28 -2.75 -13.85
N ASP A 236 8.12 -2.83 -14.50
CA ASP A 236 7.41 -1.69 -15.09
C ASP A 236 7.00 -0.67 -14.03
N SER A 237 6.59 -1.12 -12.85
CA SER A 237 6.27 -0.21 -11.74
C SER A 237 7.48 0.50 -11.12
N GLN A 238 8.70 0.02 -11.39
CA GLN A 238 9.96 0.61 -10.90
C GLN A 238 10.55 1.67 -11.83
N GLY A 239 9.90 1.96 -12.96
CA GLY A 239 10.41 2.94 -13.93
C GLY A 239 11.62 2.47 -14.73
N MET A 240 11.87 1.16 -14.79
CA MET A 240 12.95 0.59 -15.60
C MET A 240 12.72 0.91 -17.09
N PRO A 241 13.74 1.32 -17.86
CA PRO A 241 13.61 1.54 -19.28
C PRO A 241 13.13 0.29 -20.02
N ASP A 242 12.18 0.43 -20.95
CA ASP A 242 11.52 -0.68 -21.66
C ASP A 242 12.51 -1.67 -22.31
N ALA A 243 13.60 -1.17 -22.90
CA ALA A 243 14.60 -2.01 -23.53
C ALA A 243 15.35 -2.92 -22.51
N LEU A 244 15.63 -2.39 -21.30
CA LEU A 244 16.28 -3.15 -20.23
C LEU A 244 15.27 -4.12 -19.59
N GLN A 245 14.02 -3.72 -19.45
CA GLN A 245 12.93 -4.56 -18.98
C GLN A 245 12.77 -5.81 -19.86
N VAL A 246 12.66 -5.65 -21.17
CA VAL A 246 12.57 -6.77 -22.12
C VAL A 246 13.76 -7.74 -22.01
N LEU A 247 14.95 -7.21 -21.76
CA LEU A 247 16.15 -8.03 -21.57
C LEU A 247 16.08 -8.84 -20.28
N VAL A 248 15.70 -8.21 -19.16
CA VAL A 248 15.56 -8.87 -17.85
C VAL A 248 14.42 -9.88 -17.88
N GLU A 249 13.27 -9.53 -18.46
CA GLU A 249 12.12 -10.45 -18.64
C GLU A 249 12.46 -11.70 -19.46
N GLY A 250 13.35 -11.56 -20.44
CA GLY A 250 13.77 -12.66 -21.31
C GLY A 250 14.73 -13.67 -20.67
N PHE A 251 15.54 -13.24 -19.70
CA PHE A 251 16.61 -14.07 -19.12
C PHE A 251 16.53 -14.19 -17.60
N GLY A 252 15.80 -13.32 -16.92
CA GLY A 252 15.71 -13.30 -15.46
C GLY A 252 14.67 -14.27 -14.90
N THR A 253 14.95 -14.81 -13.73
CA THR A 253 14.00 -15.62 -12.94
C THR A 253 13.71 -14.99 -11.58
N ALA A 254 14.58 -14.10 -11.12
CA ALA A 254 14.47 -13.35 -9.85
C ALA A 254 15.30 -12.04 -9.93
N VAL A 255 15.00 -11.08 -9.06
CA VAL A 255 15.83 -9.91 -8.84
C VAL A 255 16.69 -10.18 -7.59
N PRO A 256 17.99 -10.39 -7.74
CA PRO A 256 18.83 -10.83 -6.62
C PRO A 256 19.25 -9.62 -5.75
N LEU A 257 18.30 -8.95 -5.10
CA LEU A 257 18.59 -7.79 -4.23
C LEU A 257 19.48 -8.14 -3.04
N GLY A 258 19.57 -9.41 -2.66
CA GLY A 258 20.54 -9.86 -1.65
C GLY A 258 21.99 -9.89 -2.14
N ASP A 259 22.27 -9.66 -3.42
CA ASP A 259 23.59 -9.46 -3.99
C ASP A 259 24.04 -8.01 -3.78
N GLU A 260 25.26 -7.77 -3.31
CA GLU A 260 25.79 -6.45 -2.95
C GLU A 260 25.70 -5.44 -4.11
N LYS A 261 26.03 -5.86 -5.32
CA LYS A 261 25.97 -4.99 -6.51
C LYS A 261 24.54 -4.60 -6.86
N MET A 262 23.59 -5.51 -6.69
CA MET A 262 22.19 -5.25 -6.97
C MET A 262 21.58 -4.37 -5.88
N ALA A 263 21.90 -4.61 -4.60
CA ALA A 263 21.52 -3.76 -3.49
C ALA A 263 22.02 -2.32 -3.68
N GLU A 264 23.27 -2.15 -4.12
CA GLU A 264 23.84 -0.83 -4.42
C GLU A 264 23.13 -0.15 -5.62
N THR A 265 22.72 -0.90 -6.61
CA THR A 265 21.95 -0.37 -7.76
C THR A 265 20.58 0.10 -7.31
N TRP A 266 19.88 -0.69 -6.48
CA TRP A 266 18.61 -0.34 -5.88
C TRP A 266 18.74 0.91 -4.99
N ARG A 267 19.71 0.94 -4.09
CA ARG A 267 20.03 2.09 -3.23
C ARG A 267 20.18 3.38 -4.01
N LYS A 268 20.99 3.37 -5.07
CA LYS A 268 21.19 4.55 -5.94
C LYS A 268 19.89 5.03 -6.57
N GLY A 269 19.03 4.11 -6.99
CA GLY A 269 17.73 4.43 -7.55
C GLY A 269 16.79 5.07 -6.52
N GLU A 270 16.75 4.56 -5.28
CA GLU A 270 15.92 5.16 -4.22
C GLU A 270 16.45 6.54 -3.81
N VAL A 271 17.77 6.70 -3.62
CA VAL A 271 18.39 7.99 -3.29
C VAL A 271 18.09 9.05 -4.36
N ASP A 272 18.16 8.70 -5.65
CA ASP A 272 17.80 9.63 -6.73
C ASP A 272 16.33 10.05 -6.66
N ARG A 273 15.42 9.09 -6.41
CA ARG A 273 13.98 9.38 -6.28
C ARG A 273 13.66 10.26 -5.07
N ILE A 274 14.27 9.99 -3.92
CA ILE A 274 14.14 10.79 -2.70
C ILE A 274 14.64 12.21 -2.97
N GLY A 275 15.83 12.36 -3.56
CA GLY A 275 16.44 13.66 -3.84
C GLY A 275 15.57 14.57 -4.74
N ARG A 276 14.85 13.98 -5.70
CA ARG A 276 13.99 14.70 -6.65
C ARG A 276 12.52 14.76 -6.25
N THR A 277 12.21 14.63 -4.97
CA THR A 277 10.84 14.68 -4.46
C THR A 277 10.47 16.09 -4.03
N PRO A 278 9.38 16.69 -4.59
CA PRO A 278 8.98 18.06 -4.29
C PRO A 278 8.12 18.21 -3.02
N ALA A 279 7.51 17.12 -2.54
CA ALA A 279 6.68 17.14 -1.33
C ALA A 279 6.63 15.78 -0.65
N TYR A 280 6.45 15.79 0.67
CA TYR A 280 6.23 14.59 1.48
C TYR A 280 4.96 14.71 2.30
N ALA A 281 4.29 13.59 2.54
CA ALA A 281 3.24 13.48 3.55
C ALA A 281 3.69 12.52 4.66
N MET A 282 3.32 12.85 5.90
CA MET A 282 3.37 11.93 7.03
C MET A 282 1.97 11.69 7.55
N ILE A 283 1.64 10.43 7.84
CA ILE A 283 0.43 10.04 8.55
C ILE A 283 0.85 9.69 9.97
N ILE A 284 0.32 10.44 10.92
CA ILE A 284 0.73 10.39 12.32
C ILE A 284 -0.46 10.02 13.18
N THR A 285 -0.27 9.08 14.11
CA THR A 285 -1.26 8.65 15.10
C THR A 285 -0.87 9.08 16.51
N GLU A 286 -1.85 9.16 17.43
CA GLU A 286 -1.62 9.49 18.84
C GLU A 286 -0.95 8.35 19.62
N GLY A 287 -0.96 7.14 19.10
CA GLY A 287 -0.33 5.94 19.65
C GLY A 287 0.18 5.02 18.56
N ASN A 288 0.53 3.79 18.93
CA ASN A 288 0.98 2.74 18.00
C ASN A 288 0.24 1.41 18.21
N SER A 289 -1.03 1.48 18.63
CA SER A 289 -1.88 0.30 18.73
C SER A 289 -2.22 -0.27 17.35
N ARG A 290 -2.70 -1.50 17.27
CA ARG A 290 -3.14 -2.09 16.00
C ARG A 290 -4.32 -1.32 15.40
N THR A 291 -5.19 -0.78 16.25
CA THR A 291 -6.28 0.12 15.84
C THR A 291 -5.72 1.39 15.19
N ASP A 292 -4.67 2.00 15.76
CA ASP A 292 -4.02 3.18 15.17
C ASP A 292 -3.43 2.87 13.80
N GLN A 293 -2.78 1.70 13.67
CA GLN A 293 -2.19 1.23 12.41
C GLN A 293 -3.24 0.99 11.32
N VAL A 294 -4.39 0.37 11.66
CA VAL A 294 -5.51 0.20 10.72
C VAL A 294 -6.09 1.55 10.29
N LYS A 295 -6.34 2.45 11.24
CA LYS A 295 -6.84 3.81 10.95
C LYS A 295 -5.89 4.60 10.06
N ALA A 296 -4.58 4.52 10.31
CA ALA A 296 -3.58 5.14 9.45
C ALA A 296 -3.64 4.58 8.02
N GLY A 297 -3.86 3.28 7.87
CA GLY A 297 -4.05 2.63 6.57
C GLY A 297 -5.30 3.13 5.84
N MET A 298 -6.43 3.28 6.54
CA MET A 298 -7.66 3.83 5.97
C MET A 298 -7.43 5.28 5.48
N VAL A 299 -6.79 6.10 6.30
CA VAL A 299 -6.46 7.49 5.94
C VAL A 299 -5.46 7.54 4.77
N TYR A 300 -4.46 6.67 4.74
CA TYR A 300 -3.51 6.60 3.62
C TYR A 300 -4.20 6.25 2.30
N GLU A 301 -5.11 5.29 2.29
CA GLU A 301 -5.84 4.95 1.07
C GLU A 301 -6.70 6.12 0.59
N ARG A 302 -7.44 6.75 1.49
CA ARG A 302 -8.23 7.95 1.18
C ARG A 302 -7.36 9.07 0.60
N LEU A 303 -6.18 9.29 1.19
CA LEU A 303 -5.18 10.25 0.69
C LEU A 303 -4.74 9.91 -0.73
N GLN A 304 -4.44 8.64 -1.00
CA GLN A 304 -3.95 8.17 -2.29
C GLN A 304 -5.03 8.28 -3.38
N LEU A 305 -6.28 7.91 -3.06
CA LEU A 305 -7.41 8.02 -3.99
C LEU A 305 -7.71 9.48 -4.34
N ALA A 306 -7.78 10.36 -3.33
CA ALA A 306 -7.98 11.79 -3.56
C ALA A 306 -6.81 12.41 -4.34
N GLY A 307 -5.58 12.02 -4.02
CA GLY A 307 -4.39 12.44 -4.75
C GLY A 307 -4.47 12.08 -6.24
N ALA A 308 -4.88 10.85 -6.57
CA ALA A 308 -5.07 10.42 -7.95
C ALA A 308 -6.07 11.32 -8.68
N GLY A 309 -7.22 11.65 -8.06
CA GLY A 309 -8.21 12.58 -8.61
C GLY A 309 -7.70 14.02 -8.77
N LEU A 310 -6.69 14.42 -8.00
CA LEU A 310 -6.04 15.74 -8.08
C LEU A 310 -4.77 15.75 -8.97
N GLY A 311 -4.43 14.64 -9.61
CA GLY A 311 -3.21 14.49 -10.42
C GLY A 311 -1.93 14.41 -9.59
N VAL A 312 -2.03 14.11 -8.29
CA VAL A 312 -0.90 13.92 -7.36
C VAL A 312 -0.59 12.44 -7.24
N SER A 313 0.61 12.07 -7.64
CA SER A 313 1.15 10.71 -7.52
C SER A 313 1.86 10.52 -6.18
N MET A 314 1.85 9.28 -5.68
CA MET A 314 2.40 8.95 -4.38
C MET A 314 3.19 7.65 -4.39
N GLN A 315 4.22 7.60 -3.51
CA GLN A 315 4.96 6.37 -3.18
C GLN A 315 5.35 6.41 -1.70
N PRO A 316 5.02 5.37 -0.91
CA PRO A 316 5.61 5.19 0.40
C PRO A 316 7.13 5.05 0.32
N VAL A 317 7.84 5.74 1.22
CA VAL A 317 9.31 5.68 1.41
C VAL A 317 9.58 5.44 2.89
N SER A 318 9.01 4.36 3.40
CA SER A 318 8.90 4.09 4.84
C SER A 318 10.12 3.36 5.42
N GLN A 319 11.27 3.33 4.73
CA GLN A 319 12.48 2.66 5.21
C GLN A 319 12.89 3.13 6.60
N VAL A 320 12.88 4.45 6.82
CA VAL A 320 13.19 5.06 8.12
C VAL A 320 12.21 4.68 9.24
N LEU A 321 11.07 4.09 8.90
CA LEU A 321 10.03 3.63 9.83
C LEU A 321 10.05 2.11 10.03
N GLU A 322 11.05 1.40 9.50
CA GLU A 322 11.21 -0.03 9.72
C GLU A 322 11.62 -0.32 11.16
N GLU A 323 11.11 -1.44 11.70
CA GLU A 323 11.19 -1.74 13.14
C GLU A 323 12.22 -2.83 13.46
N TYR A 324 13.26 -3.00 12.64
CA TYR A 324 14.39 -3.87 12.97
C TYR A 324 15.48 -3.11 13.75
N PRO A 325 16.30 -3.82 14.55
CA PRO A 325 17.22 -3.18 15.52
C PRO A 325 18.18 -2.16 14.91
N GLU A 326 18.65 -2.38 13.68
CA GLU A 326 19.60 -1.51 13.00
C GLU A 326 19.01 -0.13 12.64
N MET A 327 17.67 -0.04 12.57
CA MET A 327 16.96 1.19 12.27
C MET A 327 16.57 2.00 13.53
N SER A 328 16.65 1.41 14.73
CA SER A 328 16.04 1.97 15.94
C SER A 328 16.44 3.43 16.23
N ALA A 329 17.73 3.76 16.12
CA ALA A 329 18.20 5.13 16.38
C ALA A 329 17.63 6.14 15.36
N LEU A 330 17.52 5.75 14.10
CA LEU A 330 16.98 6.61 13.04
C LEU A 330 15.44 6.72 13.14
N TYR A 331 14.80 5.64 13.54
CA TYR A 331 13.37 5.62 13.86
C TYR A 331 13.04 6.61 14.99
N GLU A 332 13.82 6.61 16.08
CA GLU A 332 13.66 7.58 17.17
C GLU A 332 13.87 9.02 16.68
N GLU A 333 14.95 9.28 15.93
CA GLU A 333 15.29 10.61 15.41
C GLU A 333 14.14 11.19 14.55
N VAL A 334 13.57 10.42 13.61
CA VAL A 334 12.47 10.91 12.77
C VAL A 334 11.20 11.21 13.57
N HIS A 335 10.93 10.42 14.61
CA HIS A 335 9.78 10.65 15.49
C HIS A 335 9.98 11.88 16.37
N GLU A 336 11.17 12.11 16.93
CA GLU A 336 11.52 13.32 17.68
C GLU A 336 11.40 14.57 16.80
N SER A 337 11.86 14.50 15.54
CA SER A 337 11.80 15.65 14.62
C SER A 337 10.37 16.02 14.19
N PHE A 338 9.51 15.03 13.89
CA PHE A 338 8.27 15.29 13.16
C PHE A 338 6.98 14.86 13.86
N ALA A 339 7.01 13.89 14.77
CA ALA A 339 5.79 13.42 15.44
C ALA A 339 5.48 14.20 16.73
N GLY A 340 6.52 14.53 17.48
CA GLY A 340 6.39 15.04 18.84
C GLY A 340 6.06 13.94 19.87
N ASP A 341 5.89 14.34 21.14
CA ASP A 341 5.74 13.41 22.25
C ASP A 341 4.54 12.46 22.09
N ASN A 342 4.79 11.17 22.35
CA ASN A 342 3.80 10.09 22.38
C ASN A 342 3.01 9.87 21.07
N ARG A 343 3.52 10.31 19.94
CA ARG A 343 2.90 10.07 18.63
C ARG A 343 3.77 9.18 17.78
N THR A 344 3.13 8.50 16.82
CA THR A 344 3.81 7.59 15.91
C THR A 344 3.59 8.01 14.45
N ILE A 345 4.67 8.10 13.70
CA ILE A 345 4.62 8.26 12.24
C ILE A 345 4.34 6.87 11.65
N GLN A 346 3.12 6.64 11.20
CA GLN A 346 2.74 5.36 10.60
C GLN A 346 3.18 5.22 9.14
N MET A 347 3.21 6.34 8.41
CA MET A 347 3.59 6.37 6.99
C MET A 347 4.39 7.62 6.67
N LEU A 348 5.45 7.46 5.88
CA LEU A 348 6.13 8.53 5.16
C LEU A 348 5.94 8.30 3.66
N VAL A 349 5.43 9.29 2.95
CA VAL A 349 5.01 9.18 1.55
C VAL A 349 5.58 10.33 0.75
N ARG A 350 6.35 10.05 -0.29
CA ARG A 350 6.73 11.09 -1.24
C ARG A 350 5.58 11.39 -2.19
N MET A 351 5.41 12.65 -2.54
CA MET A 351 4.29 13.17 -3.35
C MET A 351 4.79 14.10 -4.46
N GLY A 352 4.06 14.13 -5.56
CA GLY A 352 4.34 15.03 -6.68
C GLY A 352 3.57 14.65 -7.95
N VAL A 353 3.80 15.39 -9.02
CA VAL A 353 3.25 15.05 -10.34
C VAL A 353 4.21 14.10 -11.05
N ALA A 354 3.74 12.92 -11.43
CA ALA A 354 4.58 11.94 -12.11
C ALA A 354 5.02 12.43 -13.51
N GLU A 355 6.30 12.24 -13.84
CA GLU A 355 6.80 12.49 -15.21
C GLU A 355 6.21 11.51 -16.24
N LYS A 356 5.88 10.30 -15.80
CA LYS A 356 5.35 9.23 -16.66
C LYS A 356 4.22 8.48 -15.97
N LYS A 357 3.24 8.08 -16.75
CA LYS A 357 2.22 7.12 -16.30
C LYS A 357 2.84 5.72 -16.16
N VAL A 358 2.43 5.00 -15.14
CA VAL A 358 2.77 3.60 -14.92
C VAL A 358 1.51 2.74 -14.99
N GLY A 359 1.67 1.45 -15.29
CA GLY A 359 0.57 0.50 -15.32
C GLY A 359 0.16 0.02 -13.93
N HIS A 360 -0.98 -0.66 -13.85
CA HIS A 360 -1.47 -1.29 -12.63
C HIS A 360 -0.59 -2.47 -12.22
N SER A 361 -0.44 -2.65 -10.91
CA SER A 361 0.21 -3.82 -10.32
C SER A 361 -0.72 -5.05 -10.39
N PRO A 362 -0.14 -6.28 -10.35
CA PRO A 362 -0.94 -7.50 -10.30
C PRO A 362 -1.91 -7.52 -9.13
N ARG A 363 -3.06 -8.18 -9.34
CA ARG A 363 -4.05 -8.47 -8.29
C ARG A 363 -4.45 -9.94 -8.33
N ARG A 364 -4.64 -10.51 -7.12
CA ARG A 364 -5.23 -11.84 -6.91
C ARG A 364 -6.65 -11.87 -7.49
N ASP A 365 -7.23 -13.04 -7.64
CA ASP A 365 -8.66 -13.14 -7.83
C ASP A 365 -9.34 -12.92 -6.48
N VAL A 366 -10.51 -12.27 -6.47
CA VAL A 366 -11.24 -12.05 -5.20
C VAL A 366 -11.60 -13.36 -4.52
N LEU A 367 -11.87 -14.41 -5.30
CA LEU A 367 -12.20 -15.74 -4.78
C LEU A 367 -11.01 -16.40 -4.06
N ASP A 368 -9.76 -16.04 -4.39
CA ASP A 368 -8.56 -16.51 -3.70
C ASP A 368 -8.40 -15.90 -2.28
N LEU A 369 -9.18 -14.88 -1.94
CA LEU A 369 -9.21 -14.28 -0.61
C LEU A 369 -10.20 -14.97 0.32
N LEU A 370 -11.16 -15.71 -0.23
CA LEU A 370 -12.25 -16.30 0.53
C LEU A 370 -11.82 -17.63 1.19
N GLU A 371 -12.28 -17.81 2.46
CA GLU A 371 -12.20 -19.07 3.21
C GLU A 371 -13.52 -19.83 3.19
#